data_677428284b2f47cb6b23c93563a0a8a9
#
_entry.id   677428284b2f47cb6b23c93563a0a8a9
#
_cell.length_a   1.000
_cell.length_b   1.000
_cell.length_c   1.000
_cell.angle_alpha   90.00
_cell.angle_beta   90.00
_cell.angle_gamma   90.00
#
_symmetry.space_group_name_H-M   'P 1'
#
loop_
_entity.id
_entity.type
_entity.pdbx_description
1 polymer ?
#
loop_
_entity_poly.entity_id
_entity_poly.type
_entity_poly.pdbx_seq_one_letter_code
_entity_poly.pdbx_strand_id
1 'polypeptide(L)'
;MVKTRIITYFIATVWLANGLFCKVLNLVPRHQQIVGRIIGDTHAGLFTRLIGLAETVMAIWVFSGWRSRLNAITQMVIIAAMNTLEFFLAPDLLLWGRFNALFAFLFILLIYYNEFSKEPSFSR
;
A
#
# COMPACT_ATOMS: atom_id res chain seq x y z
N MET A 1 -12.42 -18.16 8.46
CA MET A 1 -11.33 -18.77 7.70
C MET A 1 -11.37 -18.37 6.23
N VAL A 2 -12.39 -18.78 5.50
CA VAL A 2 -12.52 -18.43 4.08
C VAL A 2 -12.58 -16.92 3.92
N LYS A 3 -13.39 -16.26 4.74
CA LYS A 3 -13.54 -14.81 4.69
C LYS A 3 -12.20 -14.08 4.89
N THR A 4 -11.42 -14.51 5.89
CA THR A 4 -10.11 -13.93 6.16
C THR A 4 -9.15 -14.14 5.00
N ARG A 5 -9.20 -15.32 4.37
CA ARG A 5 -8.34 -15.63 3.25
C ARG A 5 -8.67 -14.75 2.04
N ILE A 6 -9.96 -14.53 1.79
CA ILE A 6 -10.40 -13.66 0.70
C ILE A 6 -9.91 -12.24 0.93
N ILE A 7 -10.03 -11.73 2.15
CA ILE A 7 -9.56 -10.39 2.48
C ILE A 7 -8.05 -10.29 2.29
N THR A 8 -7.30 -11.31 2.73
CA THR A 8 -5.85 -11.33 2.56
C THR A 8 -5.47 -11.25 1.08
N TYR A 9 -6.15 -12.01 0.23
CA TYR A 9 -5.87 -11.97 -1.21
C TYR A 9 -6.23 -10.61 -1.82
N PHE A 10 -7.31 -10.00 -1.37
CA PHE A 10 -7.68 -8.67 -1.82
C PHE A 10 -6.59 -7.66 -1.45
N ILE A 11 -6.12 -7.69 -0.22
CA ILE A 11 -5.08 -6.78 0.24
C ILE A 11 -3.79 -6.98 -0.58
N ALA A 12 -3.39 -8.24 -0.79
CA ALA A 12 -2.20 -8.53 -1.59
C ALA A 12 -2.36 -8.02 -3.01
N THR A 13 -3.56 -8.14 -3.58
CA THR A 13 -3.82 -7.67 -4.95
C THR A 13 -3.70 -6.16 -5.04
N VAL A 14 -4.17 -5.43 -4.03
CA VAL A 14 -4.03 -3.97 -4.00
C VAL A 14 -2.56 -3.57 -4.01
N TRP A 15 -1.73 -4.22 -3.17
CA TRP A 15 -0.30 -3.94 -3.14
C TRP A 15 0.36 -4.28 -4.48
N LEU A 16 -0.01 -5.42 -5.06
CA LEU A 16 0.56 -5.84 -6.34
C LEU A 16 0.20 -4.86 -7.46
N ALA A 17 -1.06 -4.45 -7.53
CA ALA A 17 -1.51 -3.54 -8.57
C ALA A 17 -0.77 -2.21 -8.47
N ASN A 18 -0.66 -1.66 -7.26
CA ASN A 18 0.04 -0.40 -7.08
C ASN A 18 1.53 -0.52 -7.34
N GLY A 19 2.14 -1.61 -6.90
CA GLY A 19 3.58 -1.78 -7.04
C GLY A 19 3.99 -2.12 -8.46
N LEU A 20 3.45 -3.21 -8.98
CA LEU A 20 3.89 -3.71 -10.28
C LEU A 20 3.32 -2.90 -11.43
N PHE A 21 2.00 -2.77 -11.49
CA PHE A 21 1.38 -2.16 -12.67
C PHE A 21 1.49 -0.65 -12.67
N CYS A 22 1.27 0.00 -11.54
CA CYS A 22 1.25 1.45 -11.52
C CYS A 22 2.65 2.07 -11.46
N LYS A 23 3.59 1.42 -10.80
CA LYS A 23 4.91 2.01 -10.55
C LYS A 23 6.03 1.37 -11.33
N VAL A 24 6.21 0.04 -11.22
CA VAL A 24 7.33 -0.60 -11.95
C VAL A 24 7.14 -0.48 -13.45
N LEU A 25 5.95 -0.79 -13.95
CA LEU A 25 5.63 -0.69 -15.37
C LEU A 25 5.21 0.73 -15.77
N ASN A 26 5.01 1.61 -14.80
CA ASN A 26 4.64 3.01 -14.99
C ASN A 26 3.40 3.17 -15.87
N LEU A 27 2.41 2.32 -15.65
CA LEU A 27 1.15 2.41 -16.39
C LEU A 27 0.28 3.57 -15.93
N VAL A 28 0.56 4.10 -14.73
CA VAL A 28 -0.12 5.28 -14.20
C VAL A 28 0.93 6.34 -13.88
N PRO A 29 1.27 7.22 -14.84
CA PRO A 29 2.35 8.21 -14.64
C PRO A 29 2.13 9.14 -13.47
N ARG A 30 0.89 9.30 -13.02
CA ARG A 30 0.58 10.13 -11.86
C ARG A 30 1.39 9.73 -10.62
N HIS A 31 1.67 8.43 -10.44
CA HIS A 31 2.46 7.97 -9.30
C HIS A 31 3.88 8.54 -9.34
N GLN A 32 4.49 8.60 -10.52
CA GLN A 32 5.80 9.23 -10.66
C GLN A 32 5.74 10.73 -10.39
N GLN A 33 4.65 11.38 -10.79
CA GLN A 33 4.47 12.81 -10.52
C GLN A 33 4.37 13.08 -9.02
N ILE A 34 3.68 12.20 -8.27
CA ILE A 34 3.58 12.33 -6.82
C ILE A 34 4.97 12.21 -6.18
N VAL A 35 5.73 11.19 -6.58
CA VAL A 35 7.09 11.00 -6.07
C VAL A 35 7.95 12.23 -6.40
N GLY A 36 7.84 12.73 -7.63
CA GLY A 36 8.60 13.91 -8.04
C GLY A 36 8.26 15.15 -7.22
N ARG A 37 6.98 15.31 -6.87
CA ARG A 37 6.55 16.43 -6.03
C ARG A 37 7.17 16.36 -4.65
N ILE A 38 7.33 15.17 -4.10
CA ILE A 38 7.81 14.97 -2.73
C ILE A 38 9.33 15.03 -2.64
N ILE A 39 10.04 14.38 -3.56
CA ILE A 39 11.51 14.25 -3.48
C ILE A 39 12.27 14.92 -4.62
N GLY A 40 11.57 15.58 -5.56
CA GLY A 40 12.21 16.23 -6.70
C GLY A 40 12.14 15.35 -7.94
N ASP A 41 12.20 16.02 -9.12
CA ASP A 41 11.96 15.33 -10.39
C ASP A 41 13.18 14.57 -10.90
N THR A 42 14.39 14.91 -10.44
CA THR A 42 15.62 14.35 -10.98
C THR A 42 15.64 12.82 -10.95
N HIS A 43 15.23 12.24 -9.84
CA HIS A 43 15.26 10.78 -9.68
C HIS A 43 13.87 10.19 -9.46
N ALA A 44 12.82 10.93 -9.83
CA ALA A 44 11.45 10.47 -9.59
C ALA A 44 11.17 9.13 -10.24
N GLY A 45 11.64 8.91 -11.46
CA GLY A 45 11.42 7.65 -12.15
C GLY A 45 12.06 6.47 -11.44
N LEU A 46 13.33 6.67 -11.02
CA LEU A 46 14.05 5.62 -10.30
C LEU A 46 13.37 5.28 -8.98
N PHE A 47 13.07 6.30 -8.17
CA PHE A 47 12.46 6.06 -6.87
C PHE A 47 11.06 5.48 -6.99
N THR A 48 10.30 5.87 -8.01
CA THR A 48 8.97 5.29 -8.24
C THR A 48 9.09 3.80 -8.51
N ARG A 49 10.06 3.38 -9.32
CA ARG A 49 10.26 1.97 -9.60
C ARG A 49 10.72 1.21 -8.36
N LEU A 50 11.59 1.81 -7.55
CA LEU A 50 12.06 1.18 -6.31
C LEU A 50 10.91 1.01 -5.32
N ILE A 51 10.05 2.02 -5.18
CA ILE A 51 8.87 1.93 -4.34
C ILE A 51 7.95 0.83 -4.87
N GLY A 52 7.77 0.78 -6.19
CA GLY A 52 6.95 -0.25 -6.81
C GLY A 52 7.45 -1.65 -6.56
N LEU A 53 8.78 -1.84 -6.61
CA LEU A 53 9.37 -3.14 -6.27
C LEU A 53 9.12 -3.50 -4.82
N ALA A 54 9.28 -2.53 -3.92
CA ALA A 54 9.02 -2.77 -2.50
C ALA A 54 7.55 -3.13 -2.26
N GLU A 55 6.64 -2.48 -2.96
CA GLU A 55 5.22 -2.79 -2.84
C GLU A 55 4.89 -4.17 -3.41
N THR A 56 5.57 -4.56 -4.49
CA THR A 56 5.41 -5.90 -5.05
C THR A 56 5.89 -6.95 -4.06
N VAL A 57 7.01 -6.71 -3.41
CA VAL A 57 7.52 -7.59 -2.36
C VAL A 57 6.53 -7.64 -1.20
N MET A 58 5.93 -6.51 -0.85
CA MET A 58 4.91 -6.46 0.19
C MET A 58 3.72 -7.36 -0.18
N ALA A 59 3.29 -7.34 -1.44
CA ALA A 59 2.20 -8.17 -1.89
C ALA A 59 2.52 -9.66 -1.69
N ILE A 60 3.75 -10.05 -2.01
CA ILE A 60 4.19 -11.43 -1.82
C ILE A 60 4.19 -11.77 -0.34
N TRP A 61 4.67 -10.87 0.51
CA TRP A 61 4.69 -11.07 1.95
C TRP A 61 3.28 -11.26 2.49
N VAL A 62 2.34 -10.39 2.10
CA VAL A 62 0.94 -10.50 2.53
C VAL A 62 0.36 -11.85 2.11
N PHE A 63 0.60 -12.24 0.86
CA PHE A 63 0.08 -13.47 0.32
C PHE A 63 0.62 -14.70 1.07
N SER A 64 1.90 -14.65 1.48
CA SER A 64 2.55 -15.76 2.16
C SER A 64 2.03 -16.01 3.57
N GLY A 65 1.51 -14.99 4.21
CA GLY A 65 1.05 -15.10 5.60
C GLY A 65 2.14 -15.16 6.64
N TRP A 66 3.41 -15.07 6.23
CA TRP A 66 4.53 -15.17 7.15
C TRP A 66 4.57 -13.94 8.05
N ARG A 67 4.67 -14.19 9.38
CA ARG A 67 4.68 -13.12 10.39
C ARG A 67 3.58 -12.09 10.12
N SER A 68 2.35 -12.57 9.98
CA SER A 68 1.24 -11.73 9.53
C SER A 68 0.98 -10.51 10.43
N ARG A 69 1.22 -10.63 11.72
CA ARG A 69 1.03 -9.49 12.63
C ARG A 69 2.05 -8.39 12.34
N LEU A 70 3.32 -8.77 12.21
CA LEU A 70 4.36 -7.80 11.84
C LEU A 70 4.07 -7.19 10.49
N ASN A 71 3.62 -8.01 9.55
CA ASN A 71 3.27 -7.54 8.22
C ASN A 71 2.14 -6.51 8.28
N ALA A 72 1.07 -6.79 9.05
CA ALA A 72 -0.05 -5.87 9.15
C ALA A 72 0.38 -4.53 9.75
N ILE A 73 1.20 -4.56 10.80
CA ILE A 73 1.68 -3.32 11.41
C ILE A 73 2.54 -2.56 10.42
N THR A 74 3.42 -3.23 9.70
CA THR A 74 4.27 -2.60 8.69
C THR A 74 3.43 -1.96 7.60
N GLN A 75 2.41 -2.66 7.11
CA GLN A 75 1.51 -2.09 6.10
C GLN A 75 0.84 -0.81 6.61
N MET A 76 0.29 -0.87 7.81
CA MET A 76 -0.44 0.27 8.36
C MET A 76 0.47 1.50 8.54
N VAL A 77 1.70 1.27 9.01
CA VAL A 77 2.66 2.37 9.19
C VAL A 77 3.03 2.98 7.84
N ILE A 78 3.33 2.15 6.85
CA ILE A 78 3.72 2.62 5.52
C ILE A 78 2.57 3.41 4.87
N ILE A 79 1.36 2.88 4.91
CA ILE A 79 0.21 3.53 4.31
C ILE A 79 -0.05 4.88 4.98
N ALA A 80 0.00 4.92 6.32
CA ALA A 80 -0.22 6.15 7.06
C ALA A 80 0.85 7.19 6.71
N ALA A 81 2.11 6.78 6.67
CA ALA A 81 3.21 7.70 6.38
C ALA A 81 3.10 8.25 4.95
N MET A 82 2.91 7.36 3.97
CA MET A 82 2.83 7.78 2.57
C MET A 82 1.65 8.71 2.33
N ASN A 83 0.48 8.36 2.88
CA ASN A 83 -0.70 9.18 2.67
C ASN A 83 -0.63 10.51 3.39
N THR A 84 0.05 10.58 4.52
CA THR A 84 0.28 11.84 5.20
C THR A 84 1.12 12.76 4.34
N LEU A 85 2.21 12.23 3.76
CA LEU A 85 3.06 13.01 2.87
C LEU A 85 2.28 13.50 1.65
N GLU A 86 1.51 12.61 1.04
CA GLU A 86 0.74 12.94 -0.16
C GLU A 86 -0.36 13.96 0.13
N PHE A 87 -1.02 13.81 1.28
CA PHE A 87 -2.10 14.71 1.67
C PHE A 87 -1.61 16.16 1.79
N PHE A 88 -0.43 16.36 2.34
CA PHE A 88 0.09 17.70 2.57
C PHE A 88 0.93 18.23 1.41
N LEU A 89 1.65 17.35 0.69
CA LEU A 89 2.60 17.80 -0.33
C LEU A 89 2.08 17.70 -1.76
N ALA A 90 1.16 16.79 -2.03
CA ALA A 90 0.69 16.56 -3.39
C ALA A 90 -0.81 16.23 -3.49
N PRO A 91 -1.69 16.98 -2.82
CA PRO A 91 -3.11 16.63 -2.83
C PRO A 91 -3.74 16.76 -4.22
N ASP A 92 -3.20 17.65 -5.05
CA ASP A 92 -3.72 17.87 -6.41
C ASP A 92 -3.44 16.69 -7.35
N LEU A 93 -2.48 15.85 -7.01
CA LEU A 93 -2.12 14.69 -7.83
C LEU A 93 -2.81 13.40 -7.41
N LEU A 94 -3.52 13.41 -6.28
CA LEU A 94 -4.23 12.24 -5.79
C LEU A 94 -5.51 12.00 -6.57
N LEU A 95 -5.90 10.74 -6.73
CA LEU A 95 -7.04 10.35 -7.56
C LEU A 95 -8.31 11.11 -7.23
N TRP A 96 -8.59 11.28 -5.94
CA TRP A 96 -9.77 12.02 -5.49
C TRP A 96 -9.36 13.18 -4.58
N GLY A 97 -8.22 13.80 -4.86
CA GLY A 97 -7.72 14.85 -4.00
C GLY A 97 -7.56 14.35 -2.58
N ARG A 98 -7.91 15.17 -1.60
CA ARG A 98 -7.75 14.77 -0.20
C ARG A 98 -8.67 13.65 0.24
N PHE A 99 -9.71 13.32 -0.54
CA PHE A 99 -10.54 12.15 -0.24
C PHE A 99 -9.75 10.84 -0.34
N ASN A 100 -8.62 10.84 -1.02
CA ASN A 100 -7.77 9.65 -1.07
C ASN A 100 -7.35 9.21 0.33
N ALA A 101 -7.20 10.14 1.26
CA ALA A 101 -6.85 9.81 2.64
C ALA A 101 -7.95 9.00 3.33
N LEU A 102 -9.21 9.27 2.98
CA LEU A 102 -10.32 8.49 3.52
C LEU A 102 -10.23 7.02 3.06
N PHE A 103 -9.94 6.82 1.78
CA PHE A 103 -9.80 5.45 1.26
C PHE A 103 -8.61 4.73 1.89
N ALA A 104 -7.50 5.46 2.10
CA ALA A 104 -6.35 4.88 2.79
C ALA A 104 -6.70 4.48 4.22
N PHE A 105 -7.44 5.31 4.91
CA PHE A 105 -7.89 5.03 6.26
C PHE A 105 -8.76 3.77 6.29
N LEU A 106 -9.70 3.66 5.35
CA LEU A 106 -10.56 2.49 5.27
C LEU A 106 -9.75 1.22 4.96
N PHE A 107 -8.72 1.34 4.13
CA PHE A 107 -7.84 0.21 3.82
C PHE A 107 -7.06 -0.22 5.07
N ILE A 108 -6.59 0.75 5.85
CA ILE A 108 -5.91 0.47 7.11
C ILE A 108 -6.85 -0.28 8.07
N LEU A 109 -8.11 0.15 8.15
CA LEU A 109 -9.08 -0.53 9.00
C LEU A 109 -9.33 -1.96 8.52
N LEU A 110 -9.34 -2.17 7.20
CA LEU A 110 -9.50 -3.50 6.65
C LEU A 110 -8.32 -4.40 7.03
N ILE A 111 -7.09 -3.87 6.93
CA ILE A 111 -5.88 -4.61 7.31
C ILE A 111 -5.94 -4.97 8.79
N TYR A 112 -6.30 -4.01 9.63
CA TYR A 112 -6.41 -4.22 11.06
C TYR A 112 -7.44 -5.30 11.37
N TYR A 113 -8.62 -5.19 10.78
CA TYR A 113 -9.68 -6.16 10.99
C TYR A 113 -9.24 -7.56 10.56
N ASN A 114 -8.62 -7.65 9.38
CA ASN A 114 -8.20 -8.94 8.84
C ASN A 114 -7.19 -9.64 9.76
N GLU A 115 -6.28 -8.89 10.35
CA GLU A 115 -5.24 -9.50 11.20
C GLU A 115 -5.69 -9.69 12.63
N PHE A 116 -6.30 -8.68 13.23
CA PHE A 116 -6.52 -8.66 14.69
C PHE A 116 -7.88 -9.21 15.11
N SER A 117 -8.74 -9.55 14.14
CA SER A 117 -10.00 -10.22 14.45
C SER A 117 -9.89 -11.74 14.34
N LYS A 118 -8.72 -12.26 13.95
CA LYS A 118 -8.50 -13.69 13.83
C LYS A 118 -8.54 -14.34 15.20
N GLU A 119 -9.02 -15.58 15.24
CA GLU A 119 -9.01 -16.33 16.48
C GLU A 119 -7.58 -16.69 16.88
N PRO A 120 -7.27 -16.68 18.19
CA PRO A 120 -5.92 -16.99 18.63
C PRO A 120 -5.41 -18.36 18.19
N SER A 121 -6.30 -19.32 17.98
CA SER A 121 -5.92 -20.66 17.56
C SER A 121 -5.29 -20.69 16.17
N PHE A 122 -5.42 -19.62 15.42
CA PHE A 122 -4.82 -19.51 14.09
C PHE A 122 -3.58 -18.61 14.12
N SER A 123 -2.91 -18.56 15.23
CA SER A 123 -1.73 -17.71 15.37
C SER A 123 -0.70 -18.01 14.29
N ARG A 124 0.03 -17.00 13.96
CA ARG A 124 1.00 -16.98 12.87
C ARG A 124 2.34 -17.57 13.29
#